data_e2e3c855b472003d56f7219936ff6929
#
_entry.id   e2e3c855b472003d56f7219936ff6929
#
_cell.length_a   1.000
_cell.length_b   1.000
_cell.length_c   1.000
_cell.angle_alpha   90.00
_cell.angle_beta   90.00
_cell.angle_gamma   90.00
#
_symmetry.space_group_name_H-M   'P 1'
#
loop_
_entity.id
_entity.type
_entity.pdbx_description
1 polymer ?
#
loop_
_entity_poly.entity_id
_entity_poly.type
_entity_poly.pdbx_seq_one_letter_code
_entity_poly.pdbx_strand_id
1 'polypeptide(L)'
;MTTATPDTVLIPAPDTRRPSMRLRFGVAFLVGVLISTAVGIAALYAYDRQYEGRVLPGVSIGGVDLSGLDPVAASAAIQKAYDHLREGSITFRAEGKRTTIPYEEIGRGPDVEAMVAEALGVGRDGNPAERVIADVQTAFRGVALSPKVTYDADALAERLMAFSDSIAREPDDAWVSLVGRSFTVVP
;
A
#
# COMPACT_ATOMS: atom_id res chain seq x y z
N MET A 1 -76.83 62.18 38.96
CA MET A 1 -76.52 60.78 38.85
C MET A 1 -75.59 60.62 37.63
N THR A 2 -74.31 60.54 37.82
CA THR A 2 -73.33 60.43 36.73
C THR A 2 -72.89 58.97 36.69
N THR A 3 -73.28 58.26 35.61
CA THR A 3 -72.88 56.88 35.38
C THR A 3 -71.49 56.87 34.72
N ALA A 4 -70.49 56.37 35.46
CA ALA A 4 -69.16 56.12 34.96
C ALA A 4 -69.17 54.84 34.06
N THR A 5 -68.75 54.99 32.84
CA THR A 5 -68.51 53.89 31.93
C THR A 5 -67.20 53.21 32.26
N PRO A 6 -67.14 51.87 32.40
CA PRO A 6 -65.86 51.21 32.66
C PRO A 6 -64.96 51.23 31.42
N ASP A 7 -63.72 51.70 31.63
CA ASP A 7 -62.66 51.64 30.61
C ASP A 7 -62.34 50.17 30.25
N THR A 8 -62.63 49.79 29.06
CA THR A 8 -62.24 48.47 28.50
C THR A 8 -60.76 48.51 28.14
N VAL A 9 -59.94 47.92 28.97
CA VAL A 9 -58.50 47.70 28.68
C VAL A 9 -58.40 46.68 27.50
N LEU A 10 -58.09 47.20 26.31
CA LEU A 10 -57.75 46.40 25.19
C LEU A 10 -56.35 45.77 25.39
N ILE A 11 -56.32 44.47 25.72
CA ILE A 11 -55.12 43.68 25.77
C ILE A 11 -54.71 43.47 24.31
N PRO A 12 -53.50 43.92 23.80
CA PRO A 12 -53.11 43.68 22.43
C PRO A 12 -52.89 42.17 22.26
N ALA A 13 -53.54 41.61 21.27
CA ALA A 13 -53.37 40.20 20.90
C ALA A 13 -51.91 39.98 20.51
N PRO A 14 -51.29 38.84 20.90
CA PRO A 14 -49.89 38.52 20.52
C PRO A 14 -49.81 38.47 18.97
N ASP A 15 -48.89 39.26 18.44
CA ASP A 15 -48.60 39.38 17.00
C ASP A 15 -47.97 38.07 16.52
N THR A 16 -48.81 37.07 16.20
CA THR A 16 -48.38 35.82 15.63
C THR A 16 -48.05 36.01 14.14
N ARG A 17 -46.91 36.68 13.87
CA ARG A 17 -46.38 36.77 12.52
C ARG A 17 -46.02 35.39 12.06
N ARG A 18 -46.93 34.80 11.25
CA ARG A 18 -46.66 33.52 10.57
C ARG A 18 -45.43 33.73 9.66
N PRO A 19 -44.34 32.93 9.81
CA PRO A 19 -43.16 33.10 9.00
C PRO A 19 -43.54 32.93 7.51
N SER A 20 -42.98 33.79 6.67
CA SER A 20 -43.29 33.80 5.24
C SER A 20 -42.98 32.42 4.63
N MET A 21 -43.78 32.00 3.65
CA MET A 21 -43.61 30.70 2.98
C MET A 21 -42.17 30.49 2.47
N ARG A 22 -41.51 31.57 1.99
CA ARG A 22 -40.11 31.58 1.56
C ARG A 22 -39.13 31.20 2.70
N LEU A 23 -39.39 31.70 3.91
CA LEU A 23 -38.55 31.38 5.07
C LEU A 23 -38.73 29.92 5.47
N ARG A 24 -39.95 29.38 5.40
CA ARG A 24 -40.21 27.95 5.67
C ARG A 24 -39.50 27.04 4.70
N PHE A 25 -39.53 27.37 3.39
CA PHE A 25 -38.78 26.63 2.37
C PHE A 25 -37.28 26.75 2.56
N GLY A 26 -36.75 27.95 2.88
CA GLY A 26 -35.34 28.14 3.17
C GLY A 26 -34.86 27.31 4.36
N VAL A 27 -35.62 27.30 5.47
CA VAL A 27 -35.30 26.49 6.64
C VAL A 27 -35.37 25.00 6.33
N ALA A 28 -36.42 24.53 5.61
CA ALA A 28 -36.53 23.13 5.23
C ALA A 28 -35.37 22.67 4.33
N PHE A 29 -35.00 23.52 3.36
CA PHE A 29 -33.84 23.25 2.49
C PHE A 29 -32.53 23.15 3.29
N LEU A 30 -32.27 24.11 4.20
CA LEU A 30 -31.09 24.09 5.06
C LEU A 30 -31.04 22.85 5.95
N VAL A 31 -32.17 22.47 6.55
CA VAL A 31 -32.28 21.24 7.35
C VAL A 31 -32.04 20.01 6.49
N GLY A 32 -32.60 19.97 5.28
CA GLY A 32 -32.34 18.88 4.32
C GLY A 32 -30.87 18.73 3.97
N VAL A 33 -30.20 19.85 3.68
CA VAL A 33 -28.73 19.84 3.42
C VAL A 33 -27.94 19.37 4.63
N LEU A 34 -28.27 19.85 5.83
CA LEU A 34 -27.59 19.41 7.07
C LEU A 34 -27.77 17.91 7.33
N ILE A 35 -28.97 17.39 7.16
CA ILE A 35 -29.24 15.95 7.34
C ILE A 35 -28.48 15.15 6.29
N SER A 36 -28.52 15.56 5.02
CA SER A 36 -27.81 14.87 3.93
C SER A 36 -26.29 14.84 4.20
N THR A 37 -25.73 15.97 4.64
CA THR A 37 -24.31 16.06 4.99
C THR A 37 -23.98 15.16 6.18
N ALA A 38 -24.80 15.16 7.23
CA ALA A 38 -24.60 14.31 8.40
C ALA A 38 -24.67 12.82 8.06
N VAL A 39 -25.63 12.41 7.21
CA VAL A 39 -25.72 11.03 6.71
C VAL A 39 -24.49 10.68 5.87
N GLY A 40 -24.03 11.58 5.01
CA GLY A 40 -22.81 11.38 4.22
C GLY A 40 -21.57 11.16 5.09
N ILE A 41 -21.38 12.01 6.10
CA ILE A 41 -20.26 11.87 7.06
C ILE A 41 -20.37 10.56 7.84
N ALA A 42 -21.56 10.19 8.31
CA ALA A 42 -21.77 8.94 9.04
C ALA A 42 -21.50 7.71 8.16
N ALA A 43 -21.90 7.74 6.89
CA ALA A 43 -21.61 6.67 5.95
C ALA A 43 -20.11 6.52 5.68
N LEU A 44 -19.38 7.63 5.50
CA LEU A 44 -17.94 7.64 5.32
C LEU A 44 -17.21 7.10 6.56
N TYR A 45 -17.65 7.51 7.74
CA TYR A 45 -17.08 7.02 8.99
C TYR A 45 -17.31 5.52 9.20
N ALA A 46 -18.50 5.04 8.85
CA ALA A 46 -18.82 3.61 8.92
C ALA A 46 -17.98 2.80 7.90
N TYR A 47 -17.75 3.35 6.71
CA TYR A 47 -16.90 2.74 5.68
C TYR A 47 -15.44 2.64 6.16
N ASP A 48 -14.86 3.73 6.65
CA ASP A 48 -13.49 3.76 7.19
C ASP A 48 -13.30 2.73 8.31
N ARG A 49 -14.27 2.66 9.24
CA ARG A 49 -14.28 1.65 10.32
C ARG A 49 -14.35 0.21 9.81
N GLN A 50 -15.07 -0.04 8.72
CA GLN A 50 -15.22 -1.38 8.15
C GLN A 50 -13.90 -1.89 7.55
N TYR A 51 -13.08 -0.99 7.00
CA TYR A 51 -11.80 -1.32 6.39
C TYR A 51 -10.58 -0.98 7.26
N GLU A 52 -10.81 -0.61 8.52
CA GLU A 52 -9.73 -0.38 9.48
C GLU A 52 -8.91 -1.67 9.65
N GLY A 53 -7.61 -1.61 9.34
CA GLY A 53 -6.72 -2.77 9.40
C GLY A 53 -6.90 -3.80 8.28
N ARG A 54 -7.69 -3.51 7.24
CA ARG A 54 -7.89 -4.39 6.06
C ARG A 54 -7.37 -3.74 4.80
N VAL A 55 -7.09 -4.55 3.79
CA VAL A 55 -6.75 -4.06 2.46
C VAL A 55 -7.98 -3.42 1.81
N LEU A 56 -7.81 -2.26 1.18
CA LEU A 56 -8.90 -1.57 0.49
C LEU A 56 -9.42 -2.37 -0.71
N PRO A 57 -10.71 -2.19 -1.08
CA PRO A 57 -11.25 -2.78 -2.30
C PRO A 57 -10.49 -2.33 -3.56
N GLY A 58 -10.25 -3.25 -4.48
CA GLY A 58 -9.57 -2.99 -5.74
C GLY A 58 -8.04 -3.08 -5.67
N VAL A 59 -7.45 -3.42 -4.52
CA VAL A 59 -6.01 -3.63 -4.40
C VAL A 59 -5.66 -5.07 -4.78
N SER A 60 -4.70 -5.21 -5.69
CA SER A 60 -4.16 -6.50 -6.12
C SER A 60 -2.63 -6.47 -6.19
N ILE A 61 -1.99 -7.63 -6.02
CA ILE A 61 -0.54 -7.80 -6.19
C ILE A 61 -0.30 -8.83 -7.29
N GLY A 62 0.29 -8.41 -8.42
CA GLY A 62 0.59 -9.30 -9.53
C GLY A 62 -0.59 -10.15 -10.01
N GLY A 63 -1.82 -9.61 -9.93
CA GLY A 63 -3.06 -10.30 -10.30
C GLY A 63 -3.74 -11.08 -9.18
N VAL A 64 -3.16 -11.13 -7.98
CA VAL A 64 -3.80 -11.69 -6.79
C VAL A 64 -4.65 -10.60 -6.14
N ASP A 65 -5.97 -10.79 -6.08
CA ASP A 65 -6.89 -9.85 -5.43
C ASP A 65 -6.77 -9.98 -3.90
N LEU A 66 -6.51 -8.86 -3.24
CA LEU A 66 -6.38 -8.77 -1.79
C LEU A 66 -7.52 -7.95 -1.16
N SER A 67 -8.52 -7.55 -1.95
CA SER A 67 -9.62 -6.69 -1.53
C SER A 67 -10.30 -7.16 -0.25
N GLY A 68 -10.35 -6.31 0.77
CA GLY A 68 -11.04 -6.56 2.04
C GLY A 68 -10.37 -7.58 2.96
N LEU A 69 -9.25 -8.16 2.56
CA LEU A 69 -8.53 -9.13 3.39
C LEU A 69 -7.87 -8.43 4.58
N ASP A 70 -7.85 -9.11 5.71
CA ASP A 70 -7.01 -8.74 6.84
C ASP A 70 -5.54 -9.16 6.58
N PRO A 71 -4.56 -8.69 7.38
CA PRO A 71 -3.15 -8.99 7.17
C PRO A 71 -2.82 -10.47 7.13
N VAL A 72 -3.52 -11.29 7.91
CA VAL A 72 -3.27 -12.75 7.99
C VAL A 72 -3.76 -13.43 6.72
N ALA A 73 -4.99 -13.11 6.30
CA ALA A 73 -5.56 -13.65 5.07
C ALA A 73 -4.79 -13.18 3.82
N ALA A 74 -4.37 -11.91 3.79
CA ALA A 74 -3.55 -11.36 2.72
C ALA A 74 -2.19 -12.08 2.64
N SER A 75 -1.51 -12.28 3.77
CA SER A 75 -0.26 -13.05 3.84
C SER A 75 -0.43 -14.46 3.28
N ALA A 76 -1.49 -15.16 3.70
CA ALA A 76 -1.76 -16.51 3.24
C ALA A 76 -2.05 -16.56 1.72
N ALA A 77 -2.81 -15.59 1.20
CA ALA A 77 -3.09 -15.47 -0.24
C ALA A 77 -1.81 -15.25 -1.06
N ILE A 78 -0.94 -14.34 -0.60
CA ILE A 78 0.34 -14.04 -1.25
C ILE A 78 1.27 -15.25 -1.18
N GLN A 79 1.43 -15.88 -0.02
CA GLN A 79 2.26 -17.08 0.13
C GLN A 79 1.82 -18.17 -0.84
N LYS A 80 0.52 -18.49 -0.86
CA LYS A 80 -0.03 -19.49 -1.76
C LYS A 80 0.21 -19.19 -3.24
N ALA A 81 0.07 -17.94 -3.63
CA ALA A 81 0.22 -17.55 -5.03
C ALA A 81 1.68 -17.55 -5.49
N TYR A 82 2.61 -17.21 -4.60
CA TYR A 82 4.02 -16.96 -4.93
C TYR A 82 5.00 -17.97 -4.32
N ASP A 83 4.52 -19.08 -3.74
CA ASP A 83 5.37 -20.13 -3.15
C ASP A 83 6.35 -20.71 -4.19
N HIS A 84 5.93 -20.79 -5.44
CA HIS A 84 6.77 -21.22 -6.57
C HIS A 84 8.04 -20.37 -6.78
N LEU A 85 8.11 -19.15 -6.22
CA LEU A 85 9.31 -18.31 -6.30
C LEU A 85 10.48 -18.84 -5.46
N ARG A 86 10.23 -19.81 -4.59
CA ARG A 86 11.26 -20.54 -3.81
C ARG A 86 11.92 -21.64 -4.62
N GLU A 87 11.25 -22.08 -5.68
CA GLU A 87 11.72 -23.15 -6.53
C GLU A 87 12.67 -22.61 -7.61
N GLY A 88 13.65 -23.40 -7.95
CA GLY A 88 14.61 -23.08 -9.00
C GLY A 88 16.02 -22.86 -8.48
N SER A 89 16.86 -22.33 -9.34
CA SER A 89 18.28 -22.09 -9.04
C SER A 89 18.85 -20.98 -9.90
N ILE A 90 19.93 -20.37 -9.45
CA ILE A 90 20.76 -19.45 -10.22
C ILE A 90 22.09 -20.10 -10.54
N THR A 91 22.54 -20.01 -11.79
CA THR A 91 23.82 -20.58 -12.23
C THR A 91 24.79 -19.46 -12.57
N PHE A 92 25.92 -19.42 -11.89
CA PHE A 92 27.06 -18.55 -12.17
C PHE A 92 28.07 -19.30 -13.03
N ARG A 93 28.69 -18.57 -13.95
CA ARG A 93 29.73 -19.12 -14.83
C ARG A 93 30.88 -18.14 -14.91
N ALA A 94 32.07 -18.62 -14.63
CA ALA A 94 33.32 -17.86 -14.78
C ALA A 94 34.48 -18.82 -15.07
N GLU A 95 35.44 -18.43 -15.88
CA GLU A 95 36.67 -19.18 -16.19
C GLU A 95 36.40 -20.65 -16.60
N GLY A 96 35.34 -20.91 -17.34
CA GLY A 96 34.96 -22.25 -17.77
C GLY A 96 34.33 -23.14 -16.68
N LYS A 97 34.33 -22.68 -15.43
CA LYS A 97 33.64 -23.34 -14.33
C LYS A 97 32.23 -22.81 -14.17
N ARG A 98 31.38 -23.60 -13.55
CA ARG A 98 30.01 -23.22 -13.20
C ARG A 98 29.69 -23.64 -11.77
N THR A 99 28.90 -22.83 -11.08
CA THR A 99 28.26 -23.21 -9.83
C THR A 99 26.77 -22.93 -9.94
N THR A 100 25.95 -23.80 -9.39
CA THR A 100 24.50 -23.65 -9.35
C THR A 100 24.06 -23.60 -7.91
N ILE A 101 23.38 -22.52 -7.54
CA ILE A 101 22.89 -22.27 -6.18
C ILE A 101 21.38 -22.39 -6.22
N PRO A 102 20.79 -23.39 -5.54
CA PRO A 102 19.33 -23.48 -5.36
C PRO A 102 18.79 -22.25 -4.64
N TYR A 103 17.60 -21.80 -5.02
CA TYR A 103 16.95 -20.66 -4.39
C TYR A 103 16.68 -20.90 -2.89
N GLU A 104 16.42 -22.14 -2.51
CA GLU A 104 16.23 -22.55 -1.12
C GLU A 104 17.47 -22.24 -0.24
N GLU A 105 18.69 -22.43 -0.78
CA GLU A 105 19.93 -22.20 -0.04
C GLU A 105 20.20 -20.72 0.27
N ILE A 106 19.63 -19.82 -0.53
CA ILE A 106 19.73 -18.37 -0.33
C ILE A 106 18.43 -17.77 0.20
N GLY A 107 17.51 -18.60 0.71
CA GLY A 107 16.26 -18.14 1.29
C GLY A 107 15.37 -17.32 0.34
N ARG A 108 15.54 -17.50 -1.00
CA ARG A 108 14.76 -16.72 -1.97
C ARG A 108 13.29 -17.09 -1.87
N GLY A 109 12.43 -16.07 -1.82
CA GLY A 109 10.99 -16.25 -1.77
C GLY A 109 10.22 -14.94 -1.90
N PRO A 110 8.88 -15.00 -1.83
CA PRO A 110 8.07 -13.80 -1.80
C PRO A 110 8.34 -12.99 -0.53
N ASP A 111 8.53 -11.68 -0.66
CA ASP A 111 8.58 -10.76 0.46
C ASP A 111 7.16 -10.43 0.92
N VAL A 112 6.57 -11.37 1.62
CA VAL A 112 5.16 -11.31 2.05
C VAL A 112 4.90 -10.11 2.95
N GLU A 113 5.83 -9.83 3.87
CA GLU A 113 5.69 -8.74 4.83
C GLU A 113 5.66 -7.37 4.11
N ALA A 114 6.63 -7.12 3.23
CA ALA A 114 6.67 -5.88 2.47
C ALA A 114 5.46 -5.72 1.53
N MET A 115 5.00 -6.81 0.91
CA MET A 115 3.83 -6.79 0.04
C MET A 115 2.54 -6.52 0.80
N VAL A 116 2.34 -7.13 1.97
CA VAL A 116 1.17 -6.88 2.82
C VAL A 116 1.19 -5.48 3.38
N ALA A 117 2.36 -4.99 3.84
CA ALA A 117 2.51 -3.63 4.33
C ALA A 117 2.17 -2.60 3.25
N GLU A 118 2.64 -2.81 2.02
CA GLU A 118 2.33 -1.94 0.89
C GLU A 118 0.83 -1.97 0.53
N ALA A 119 0.22 -3.15 0.47
CA ALA A 119 -1.21 -3.29 0.20
C ALA A 119 -2.08 -2.61 1.26
N LEU A 120 -1.71 -2.71 2.54
CA LEU A 120 -2.38 -2.03 3.64
C LEU A 120 -2.15 -0.52 3.63
N GLY A 121 -1.05 -0.04 3.07
CA GLY A 121 -0.72 1.38 2.93
C GLY A 121 -1.51 2.11 1.85
N VAL A 122 -2.02 1.38 0.85
CA VAL A 122 -2.77 1.99 -0.26
C VAL A 122 -3.95 2.81 0.28
N GLY A 123 -4.06 4.06 -0.19
CA GLY A 123 -5.15 4.98 0.17
C GLY A 123 -5.07 5.57 1.59
N ARG A 124 -4.07 5.21 2.40
CA ARG A 124 -3.95 5.69 3.78
C ARG A 124 -3.07 6.92 3.96
N ASP A 125 -2.41 7.35 2.91
CA ASP A 125 -1.59 8.55 2.90
C ASP A 125 -2.45 9.81 2.74
N GLY A 126 -2.10 10.90 3.44
CA GLY A 126 -2.76 12.18 3.31
C GLY A 126 -3.79 12.50 4.41
N ASN A 127 -4.51 13.60 4.22
CA ASN A 127 -5.58 14.04 5.13
C ASN A 127 -6.88 13.21 4.94
N PRO A 128 -7.82 13.23 5.89
CA PRO A 128 -9.03 12.40 5.81
C PRO A 128 -9.86 12.60 4.53
N ALA A 129 -9.89 13.81 3.97
CA ALA A 129 -10.63 14.08 2.73
C ALA A 129 -9.93 13.49 1.49
N GLU A 130 -8.61 13.55 1.45
CA GLU A 130 -7.79 12.95 0.39
C GLU A 130 -7.90 11.43 0.42
N ARG A 131 -7.94 10.82 1.62
CA ARG A 131 -8.16 9.37 1.79
C ARG A 131 -9.46 8.90 1.18
N VAL A 132 -10.57 9.58 1.46
CA VAL A 132 -11.87 9.23 0.90
C VAL A 132 -11.85 9.27 -0.63
N ILE A 133 -11.20 10.28 -1.22
CA ILE A 133 -11.07 10.39 -2.68
C ILE A 133 -10.20 9.25 -3.22
N ALA A 134 -9.09 8.94 -2.56
CA ALA A 134 -8.20 7.86 -2.92
C ALA A 134 -8.90 6.49 -2.83
N ASP A 135 -9.66 6.24 -1.77
CA ASP A 135 -10.42 5.01 -1.56
C ASP A 135 -11.45 4.77 -2.67
N VAL A 136 -12.22 5.82 -3.02
CA VAL A 136 -13.18 5.76 -4.12
C VAL A 136 -12.47 5.51 -5.45
N GLN A 137 -11.36 6.18 -5.72
CA GLN A 137 -10.59 5.96 -6.94
C GLN A 137 -9.99 4.55 -7.00
N THR A 138 -9.47 4.05 -5.88
CA THR A 138 -8.92 2.68 -5.76
C THR A 138 -10.00 1.64 -6.01
N ALA A 139 -11.19 1.81 -5.43
CA ALA A 139 -12.31 0.90 -5.62
C ALA A 139 -12.80 0.84 -7.08
N PHE A 140 -12.77 1.97 -7.82
CA PHE A 140 -13.24 2.03 -9.21
C PHE A 140 -12.17 1.72 -10.25
N ARG A 141 -10.92 2.13 -10.04
CA ARG A 141 -9.82 1.95 -11.00
C ARG A 141 -8.95 0.75 -10.71
N GLY A 142 -8.97 0.27 -9.47
CA GLY A 142 -8.03 -0.72 -8.97
C GLY A 142 -6.62 -0.16 -8.80
N VAL A 143 -5.86 -0.77 -7.91
CA VAL A 143 -4.42 -0.54 -7.75
C VAL A 143 -3.72 -1.88 -7.88
N ALA A 144 -2.91 -2.01 -8.93
CA ALA A 144 -2.09 -3.19 -9.15
C ALA A 144 -0.67 -2.92 -8.63
N LEU A 145 -0.30 -3.60 -7.56
CA LEU A 145 1.04 -3.58 -7.00
C LEU A 145 1.91 -4.67 -7.64
N SER A 146 3.22 -4.45 -7.65
CA SER A 146 4.16 -5.43 -8.15
C SER A 146 4.55 -6.43 -7.05
N PRO A 147 4.69 -7.72 -7.38
CA PRO A 147 5.22 -8.69 -6.43
C PRO A 147 6.66 -8.37 -6.08
N LYS A 148 7.02 -8.56 -4.81
CA LYS A 148 8.37 -8.38 -4.28
C LYS A 148 8.98 -9.73 -3.92
N VAL A 149 10.28 -9.82 -4.13
CA VAL A 149 11.08 -11.01 -3.83
C VAL A 149 12.16 -10.61 -2.84
N THR A 150 12.37 -11.43 -1.83
CA THR A 150 13.48 -11.31 -0.90
C THR A 150 14.43 -12.50 -1.05
N TYR A 151 15.66 -12.33 -0.60
CA TYR A 151 16.67 -13.38 -0.50
C TYR A 151 17.70 -13.01 0.57
N ASP A 152 18.42 -14.00 1.08
CA ASP A 152 19.50 -13.81 2.03
C ASP A 152 20.77 -13.42 1.26
N ALA A 153 21.14 -12.14 1.36
CA ALA A 153 22.31 -11.60 0.69
C ALA A 153 23.63 -12.15 1.25
N ASP A 154 23.68 -12.46 2.56
CA ASP A 154 24.87 -12.97 3.21
C ASP A 154 25.11 -14.43 2.79
N ALA A 155 24.08 -15.26 2.78
CA ALA A 155 24.14 -16.62 2.27
C ALA A 155 24.57 -16.66 0.78
N LEU A 156 24.04 -15.76 -0.04
CA LEU A 156 24.47 -15.63 -1.43
C LEU A 156 25.93 -15.22 -1.54
N ALA A 157 26.38 -14.24 -0.76
CA ALA A 157 27.76 -13.75 -0.75
C ALA A 157 28.74 -14.87 -0.35
N GLU A 158 28.42 -15.66 0.67
CA GLU A 158 29.22 -16.80 1.11
C GLU A 158 29.41 -17.82 -0.04
N ARG A 159 28.32 -18.16 -0.73
CA ARG A 159 28.36 -19.09 -1.88
C ARG A 159 29.19 -18.53 -3.05
N LEU A 160 29.08 -17.22 -3.30
CA LEU A 160 29.86 -16.56 -4.35
C LEU A 160 31.34 -16.47 -3.99
N MET A 161 31.70 -16.22 -2.72
CA MET A 161 33.09 -16.24 -2.25
C MET A 161 33.68 -17.62 -2.44
N ALA A 162 33.02 -18.68 -2.01
CA ALA A 162 33.49 -20.06 -2.21
C ALA A 162 33.65 -20.40 -3.71
N PHE A 163 32.80 -19.89 -4.57
CA PHE A 163 32.98 -20.05 -6.02
C PHE A 163 34.17 -19.25 -6.52
N SER A 164 34.34 -17.99 -6.08
CA SER A 164 35.49 -17.14 -6.41
C SER A 164 36.80 -17.81 -6.07
N ASP A 165 36.91 -18.36 -4.87
CA ASP A 165 38.12 -19.07 -4.41
C ASP A 165 38.43 -20.30 -5.29
N SER A 166 37.38 -20.97 -5.79
CA SER A 166 37.51 -22.11 -6.69
C SER A 166 38.07 -21.77 -8.07
N ILE A 167 37.90 -20.50 -8.52
CA ILE A 167 38.38 -20.00 -9.81
C ILE A 167 39.62 -19.11 -9.70
N ALA A 168 39.98 -18.73 -8.47
CA ALA A 168 41.18 -17.94 -8.22
C ALA A 168 42.39 -18.71 -8.78
N ARG A 169 43.20 -18.02 -9.53
CA ARG A 169 44.51 -18.51 -9.99
C ARG A 169 45.58 -17.81 -9.15
N GLU A 170 46.54 -18.56 -8.68
CA GLU A 170 47.75 -17.94 -8.16
C GLU A 170 48.40 -17.13 -9.28
N PRO A 171 48.81 -15.89 -9.01
CA PRO A 171 49.52 -15.11 -10.02
C PRO A 171 50.85 -15.82 -10.32
N ASP A 172 51.04 -16.22 -11.57
CA ASP A 172 52.35 -16.64 -12.04
C ASP A 172 53.22 -15.40 -12.21
N ASP A 173 54.30 -15.33 -11.48
CA ASP A 173 55.27 -14.25 -11.61
C ASP A 173 55.93 -14.33 -12.99
N ALA A 174 55.55 -13.40 -13.88
CA ALA A 174 56.27 -13.25 -15.12
C ALA A 174 57.69 -12.79 -14.88
N TRP A 175 58.65 -13.58 -15.28
CA TRP A 175 60.06 -13.23 -15.16
C TRP A 175 60.67 -12.98 -16.51
N VAL A 176 61.62 -12.04 -16.53
CA VAL A 176 62.34 -11.69 -17.77
C VAL A 176 63.66 -12.42 -17.79
N SER A 177 63.83 -13.26 -18.82
CA SER A 177 65.12 -13.91 -19.06
C SER A 177 65.86 -13.26 -20.22
N LEU A 178 67.15 -13.16 -20.10
CA LEU A 178 68.01 -12.68 -21.18
C LEU A 178 68.59 -13.89 -21.94
N VAL A 179 68.13 -14.06 -23.18
CA VAL A 179 68.63 -15.11 -24.08
C VAL A 179 69.43 -14.43 -25.20
N GLY A 180 70.74 -14.49 -25.07
CA GLY A 180 71.68 -13.79 -25.98
C GLY A 180 71.65 -12.26 -25.77
N ARG A 181 71.13 -11.52 -26.77
CA ARG A 181 70.94 -10.04 -26.73
C ARG A 181 69.48 -9.62 -26.68
N SER A 182 68.54 -10.54 -26.49
CA SER A 182 67.14 -10.27 -26.49
C SER A 182 66.52 -10.64 -25.14
N PHE A 183 65.61 -9.77 -24.63
CA PHE A 183 64.79 -10.05 -23.46
C PHE A 183 63.54 -10.86 -23.91
N THR A 184 63.29 -11.94 -23.23
CA THR A 184 62.08 -12.74 -23.42
C THR A 184 61.28 -12.75 -22.12
N VAL A 185 60.01 -12.37 -22.16
CA VAL A 185 59.09 -12.51 -21.04
C VAL A 185 58.56 -13.95 -21.06
N VAL A 186 58.80 -14.63 -19.97
CA VAL A 186 58.27 -15.99 -19.74
C VAL A 186 57.07 -15.82 -18.81
N PRO A 187 55.84 -16.18 -19.29
CA PRO A 187 54.62 -16.11 -18.50
C PRO A 187 54.62 -17.13 -17.38
#